data_e842f83e780266f04882662b89478fa8
#
_entry.id   e842f83e780266f04882662b89478fa8
#
_cell.length_a   1.000
_cell.length_b   1.000
_cell.length_c   1.000
_cell.angle_alpha   90.00
_cell.angle_beta   90.00
_cell.angle_gamma   90.00
#
_symmetry.space_group_name_H-M   'P 1'
#
loop_
_entity.id
_entity.type
_entity.pdbx_description
1 polymer ?
#
loop_
_entity_poly.entity_id
_entity_poly.type
_entity_poly.pdbx_seq_one_letter_code
_entity_poly.pdbx_strand_id
1 'polypeptide(L)'
;MTLPLDRIEAYTLLYDLPFIDCPLDLSERFDDIIGVTYYENRKLEKFLFAISKQSVNYIRTKPIHASQTELPRDRQLELHSKYPKLAEYIFFTIDCIPNYELKTLFYSYGQRLVVLTPEWMRDEIRKEAKEQIDYYSD
;
A
#
# COMPACT_ATOMS: atom_id res chain seq x y z
N MET A 1 -3.20 19.10 -1.98
CA MET A 1 -4.62 18.67 -2.12
C MET A 1 -4.80 18.17 -3.55
N THR A 2 -5.29 16.96 -3.73
CA THR A 2 -5.60 16.42 -5.07
C THR A 2 -7.06 16.70 -5.37
N LEU A 3 -7.34 17.38 -6.50
CA LEU A 3 -8.70 17.71 -6.94
C LEU A 3 -9.14 16.70 -8.00
N PRO A 4 -10.19 15.91 -7.77
CA PRO A 4 -10.75 15.00 -8.77
C PRO A 4 -11.43 15.79 -9.88
N LEU A 5 -11.06 15.53 -11.14
CA LEU A 5 -11.60 16.23 -12.29
C LEU A 5 -13.10 15.98 -12.50
N ASP A 6 -13.58 14.80 -12.15
CA ASP A 6 -14.99 14.39 -12.23
C ASP A 6 -15.92 15.13 -11.24
N ARG A 7 -15.35 15.86 -10.28
CA ARG A 7 -16.07 16.64 -9.27
C ARG A 7 -16.07 18.14 -9.56
N ILE A 8 -15.54 18.58 -10.71
CA ILE A 8 -15.57 19.96 -11.13
C ILE A 8 -16.93 20.25 -11.75
N GLU A 9 -17.74 21.06 -11.07
CA GLU A 9 -19.08 21.45 -11.55
C GLU A 9 -19.04 22.62 -12.54
N ALA A 10 -18.08 23.54 -12.37
CA ALA A 10 -17.90 24.68 -13.24
C ALA A 10 -16.46 25.18 -13.24
N TYR A 11 -16.04 25.80 -14.33
CA TYR A 11 -14.75 26.47 -14.43
C TYR A 11 -14.86 27.79 -15.20
N THR A 12 -13.93 28.71 -14.91
CA THR A 12 -13.84 29.99 -15.65
C THR A 12 -12.39 30.16 -16.12
N LEU A 13 -12.23 30.51 -17.41
CA LEU A 13 -10.92 30.81 -17.96
C LEU A 13 -10.49 32.22 -17.53
N LEU A 14 -9.30 32.35 -17.00
CA LEU A 14 -8.71 33.61 -16.57
C LEU A 14 -7.72 34.07 -17.63
N TYR A 15 -8.20 34.76 -18.67
CA TYR A 15 -7.39 35.18 -19.83
C TYR A 15 -6.31 36.21 -19.48
N ASP A 16 -6.49 36.94 -18.37
CA ASP A 16 -5.56 37.98 -17.93
C ASP A 16 -4.42 37.46 -17.04
N LEU A 17 -4.44 36.16 -16.69
CA LEU A 17 -3.40 35.53 -15.90
C LEU A 17 -2.51 34.64 -16.78
N PRO A 18 -1.18 34.75 -16.66
CA PRO A 18 -0.28 33.85 -17.37
C PRO A 18 -0.42 32.42 -16.84
N PHE A 19 -0.24 31.44 -17.71
CA PHE A 19 -0.07 30.04 -17.30
C PHE A 19 1.21 29.91 -16.46
N ILE A 20 1.11 29.23 -15.34
CA ILE A 20 2.24 28.94 -14.47
C ILE A 20 2.51 27.43 -14.54
N ASP A 21 3.69 27.09 -15.01
CA ASP A 21 4.13 25.69 -15.03
C ASP A 21 4.23 25.12 -13.59
N CYS A 22 3.86 23.83 -13.45
CA CYS A 22 4.07 23.12 -12.20
C CYS A 22 5.57 22.90 -11.98
N PRO A 23 6.17 23.42 -10.90
CA PRO A 23 7.60 23.24 -10.64
C PRO A 23 7.97 21.83 -10.17
N LEU A 24 6.96 20.96 -9.97
CA LEU A 24 7.16 19.61 -9.46
C LEU A 24 7.17 18.61 -10.62
N ASP A 25 8.10 17.67 -10.60
CA ASP A 25 7.99 16.47 -11.41
C ASP A 25 6.88 15.57 -10.81
N LEU A 26 5.72 15.59 -11.46
CA LEU A 26 4.56 14.83 -10.99
C LEU A 26 4.77 13.32 -11.18
N SER A 27 5.57 12.88 -12.14
CA SER A 27 5.86 11.47 -12.33
C SER A 27 6.66 10.92 -11.15
N GLU A 28 7.76 11.55 -10.79
CA GLU A 28 8.54 11.17 -9.60
C GLU A 28 7.70 11.19 -8.31
N ARG A 29 6.82 12.20 -8.18
CA ARG A 29 5.99 12.35 -6.98
C ARG A 29 5.02 11.20 -6.78
N PHE A 30 4.50 10.61 -7.87
CA PHE A 30 3.52 9.53 -7.81
C PHE A 30 4.14 8.13 -7.90
N ASP A 31 5.42 8.03 -8.24
CA ASP A 31 6.12 6.75 -8.34
C ASP A 31 6.28 6.03 -6.98
N ASP A 32 6.31 6.79 -5.90
CA ASP A 32 6.51 6.28 -4.54
C ASP A 32 5.21 6.02 -3.78
N ILE A 33 4.05 6.19 -4.40
CA ILE A 33 2.75 5.97 -3.75
C ILE A 33 1.88 4.95 -4.49
N ILE A 34 0.88 4.44 -3.80
CA ILE A 34 -0.23 3.70 -4.40
C ILE A 34 -1.45 4.62 -4.49
N GLY A 35 -2.08 4.68 -5.66
CA GLY A 35 -3.22 5.56 -5.89
C GLY A 35 -2.81 7.03 -6.04
N VAL A 36 -3.57 7.93 -5.42
CA VAL A 36 -3.45 9.38 -5.67
C VAL A 36 -3.25 10.24 -4.43
N THR A 37 -3.41 9.67 -3.24
CA THR A 37 -3.29 10.43 -1.98
C THR A 37 -1.83 10.57 -1.58
N TYR A 38 -1.34 11.81 -1.62
CA TYR A 38 0.02 12.16 -1.23
C TYR A 38 0.03 12.98 0.07
N TYR A 39 0.87 12.58 1.02
CA TYR A 39 1.08 13.27 2.30
C TYR A 39 2.51 13.85 2.34
N GLU A 40 2.64 15.17 2.37
CA GLU A 40 3.94 15.88 2.33
C GLU A 40 4.83 15.58 3.56
N ASN A 41 4.23 15.21 4.67
CA ASN A 41 4.93 14.92 5.92
C ASN A 41 5.29 13.43 6.09
N ARG A 42 4.96 12.56 5.13
CA ARG A 42 5.32 11.14 5.16
C ARG A 42 6.52 10.87 4.26
N LYS A 43 7.28 9.85 4.63
CA LYS A 43 8.50 9.45 3.93
C LYS A 43 8.34 8.04 3.38
N LEU A 44 9.21 7.70 2.43
CA LEU A 44 9.36 6.35 1.92
C LEU A 44 9.66 5.38 3.06
N GLU A 45 8.89 4.32 3.17
CA GLU A 45 9.06 3.24 4.15
C GLU A 45 9.09 1.88 3.44
N LYS A 46 9.82 0.95 4.02
CA LYS A 46 9.86 -0.44 3.58
C LYS A 46 8.78 -1.25 4.30
N PHE A 47 7.90 -1.86 3.52
CA PHE A 47 6.88 -2.78 4.03
C PHE A 47 7.31 -4.22 3.76
N LEU A 48 7.29 -5.05 4.80
CA LEU A 48 7.40 -6.50 4.71
C LEU A 48 6.02 -7.10 4.91
N PHE A 49 5.58 -7.92 3.99
CA PHE A 49 4.31 -8.62 4.08
C PHE A 49 4.41 -10.05 3.57
N ALA A 50 3.49 -10.87 4.02
CA ALA A 50 3.34 -12.26 3.60
C ALA A 50 2.05 -12.42 2.81
N ILE A 51 2.08 -13.14 1.70
CA ILE A 51 0.92 -13.47 0.87
C ILE A 51 0.71 -14.98 0.83
N SER A 52 -0.53 -15.43 0.95
CA SER A 52 -0.85 -16.86 0.90
C SER A 52 -0.47 -17.47 -0.45
N LYS A 53 -0.02 -18.73 -0.47
CA LYS A 53 0.31 -19.47 -1.71
C LYS A 53 -0.84 -19.48 -2.72
N GLN A 54 -2.09 -19.40 -2.27
CA GLN A 54 -3.26 -19.32 -3.15
C GLN A 54 -3.30 -18.01 -3.96
N SER A 55 -2.78 -16.92 -3.41
CA SER A 55 -2.83 -15.58 -4.02
C SER A 55 -1.48 -15.13 -4.60
N VAL A 56 -0.39 -15.87 -4.37
CA VAL A 56 0.97 -15.46 -4.75
C VAL A 56 1.13 -15.23 -6.26
N ASN A 57 0.53 -16.07 -7.09
CA ASN A 57 0.63 -15.92 -8.54
C ASN A 57 -0.07 -14.65 -9.04
N TYR A 58 -1.15 -14.25 -8.39
CA TYR A 58 -1.82 -13.00 -8.71
C TYR A 58 -0.92 -11.80 -8.42
N ILE A 59 -0.26 -11.76 -7.26
CA ILE A 59 0.59 -10.64 -6.86
C ILE A 59 1.91 -10.60 -7.65
N ARG A 60 2.37 -11.75 -8.16
CA ARG A 60 3.52 -11.83 -9.08
C ARG A 60 3.22 -11.23 -10.45
N THR A 61 2.01 -11.44 -10.96
CA THR A 61 1.58 -10.94 -12.28
C THR A 61 1.02 -9.52 -12.23
N LYS A 62 0.50 -9.12 -11.07
CA LYS A 62 -0.01 -7.77 -10.80
C LYS A 62 0.60 -7.24 -9.49
N PRO A 63 1.84 -6.75 -9.53
CA PRO A 63 2.50 -6.22 -8.35
C PRO A 63 1.70 -5.08 -7.72
N ILE A 64 1.72 -5.02 -6.39
CA ILE A 64 1.10 -3.93 -5.62
C ILE A 64 1.75 -2.58 -5.94
N HIS A 65 3.08 -2.62 -6.13
CA HIS A 65 3.88 -1.44 -6.41
C HIS A 65 5.10 -1.84 -7.27
N ALA A 66 5.65 -0.90 -8.04
CA ALA A 66 6.81 -1.16 -8.92
C ALA A 66 8.05 -1.66 -8.15
N SER A 67 8.21 -1.24 -6.89
CA SER A 67 9.30 -1.68 -6.00
C SER A 67 9.10 -3.08 -5.41
N GLN A 68 8.01 -3.78 -5.72
CA GLN A 68 7.73 -5.09 -5.14
C GLN A 68 8.82 -6.11 -5.44
N THR A 69 9.34 -6.72 -4.39
CA THR A 69 10.38 -7.75 -4.47
C THR A 69 10.00 -8.96 -3.63
N GLU A 70 10.01 -10.15 -4.25
CA GLU A 70 9.92 -11.41 -3.51
C GLU A 70 11.25 -11.68 -2.81
N LEU A 71 11.21 -12.03 -1.53
CA LEU A 71 12.42 -12.29 -0.76
C LEU A 71 13.11 -13.58 -1.23
N PRO A 72 14.46 -13.63 -1.21
CA PRO A 72 15.21 -14.82 -1.58
C PRO A 72 14.96 -15.97 -0.58
N ARG A 73 15.27 -17.20 -1.01
CA ARG A 73 14.92 -18.43 -0.31
C ARG A 73 15.43 -18.50 1.13
N ASP A 74 16.65 -18.05 1.37
CA ASP A 74 17.26 -18.02 2.71
C ASP A 74 16.45 -17.13 3.67
N ARG A 75 16.04 -15.95 3.21
CA ARG A 75 15.20 -15.03 3.98
C ARG A 75 13.79 -15.56 4.18
N GLN A 76 13.22 -16.26 3.19
CA GLN A 76 11.93 -16.95 3.33
C GLN A 76 12.00 -17.98 4.47
N LEU A 77 13.05 -18.80 4.53
CA LEU A 77 13.24 -19.83 5.56
C LEU A 77 13.40 -19.22 6.96
N GLU A 78 14.17 -18.14 7.07
CA GLU A 78 14.33 -17.41 8.34
C GLU A 78 12.98 -16.90 8.85
N LEU A 79 12.19 -16.27 7.96
CA LEU A 79 10.90 -15.72 8.32
C LEU A 79 9.86 -16.80 8.63
N HIS A 80 9.88 -17.95 7.94
CA HIS A 80 9.03 -19.09 8.30
C HIS A 80 9.36 -19.63 9.70
N SER A 81 10.63 -19.65 10.07
CA SER A 81 11.05 -20.05 11.44
C SER A 81 10.56 -19.03 12.48
N LYS A 82 10.60 -17.74 12.15
CA LYS A 82 10.14 -16.66 13.04
C LYS A 82 8.61 -16.60 13.14
N TYR A 83 7.92 -16.91 12.04
CA TYR A 83 6.46 -16.84 11.93
C TYR A 83 5.86 -18.19 11.49
N PRO A 84 5.85 -19.21 12.35
CA PRO A 84 5.42 -20.57 11.98
C PRO A 84 3.95 -20.65 11.50
N LYS A 85 3.10 -19.73 11.92
CA LYS A 85 1.70 -19.63 11.42
C LYS A 85 1.60 -19.22 9.95
N LEU A 86 2.67 -18.70 9.36
CA LEU A 86 2.77 -18.28 7.98
C LEU A 86 3.52 -19.26 7.09
N ALA A 87 3.57 -20.56 7.46
CA ALA A 87 4.25 -21.62 6.69
C ALA A 87 3.74 -21.73 5.24
N GLU A 88 2.46 -21.43 5.00
CA GLU A 88 1.81 -21.45 3.68
C GLU A 88 1.77 -20.06 3.00
N TYR A 89 2.71 -19.18 3.37
CA TYR A 89 2.82 -17.82 2.83
C TYR A 89 4.20 -17.60 2.20
N ILE A 90 4.26 -16.66 1.28
CA ILE A 90 5.51 -16.18 0.64
C ILE A 90 5.69 -14.71 1.02
N PHE A 91 6.93 -14.35 1.35
CA PHE A 91 7.25 -13.00 1.86
C PHE A 91 7.76 -12.09 0.74
N PHE A 92 7.25 -10.87 0.75
CA PHE A 92 7.59 -9.80 -0.17
C PHE A 92 7.92 -8.52 0.57
N THR A 93 8.65 -7.63 -0.10
CA THR A 93 8.81 -6.25 0.32
C THR A 93 8.33 -5.29 -0.75
N ILE A 94 7.88 -4.12 -0.33
CA ILE A 94 7.70 -2.92 -1.16
C ILE A 94 8.29 -1.71 -0.44
N ASP A 95 8.74 -0.74 -1.20
CA ASP A 95 9.17 0.57 -0.72
C ASP A 95 8.18 1.60 -1.26
N CYS A 96 7.41 2.25 -0.40
CA CYS A 96 6.47 3.29 -0.80
C CYS A 96 6.13 4.24 0.35
N ILE A 97 5.59 5.39 0.01
CA ILE A 97 5.09 6.35 1.00
C ILE A 97 3.71 5.86 1.48
N PRO A 98 3.54 5.63 2.80
CA PRO A 98 2.29 5.14 3.34
C PRO A 98 1.14 6.13 3.14
N ASN A 99 0.03 5.65 2.61
CA ASN A 99 -1.18 6.42 2.41
C ASN A 99 -2.44 5.57 2.67
N TYR A 100 -3.60 6.19 2.50
CA TYR A 100 -4.88 5.53 2.69
C TYR A 100 -5.07 4.35 1.72
N GLU A 101 -4.71 4.55 0.45
CA GLU A 101 -4.88 3.52 -0.59
C GLU A 101 -4.02 2.29 -0.33
N LEU A 102 -2.78 2.46 0.14
CA LEU A 102 -1.92 1.34 0.53
C LEU A 102 -2.57 0.51 1.65
N LYS A 103 -3.05 1.18 2.71
CA LYS A 103 -3.71 0.49 3.82
C LYS A 103 -4.96 -0.24 3.34
N THR A 104 -5.80 0.41 2.56
CA THR A 104 -7.02 -0.19 2.00
C THR A 104 -6.70 -1.37 1.10
N LEU A 105 -5.64 -1.28 0.30
CA LEU A 105 -5.19 -2.37 -0.56
C LEU A 105 -4.75 -3.57 0.27
N PHE A 106 -3.93 -3.39 1.30
CA PHE A 106 -3.56 -4.48 2.20
C PHE A 106 -4.77 -5.13 2.86
N TYR A 107 -5.72 -4.32 3.30
CA TYR A 107 -6.95 -4.78 3.93
C TYR A 107 -7.83 -5.59 2.98
N SER A 108 -7.86 -5.23 1.69
CA SER A 108 -8.69 -5.89 0.67
C SER A 108 -8.34 -7.36 0.44
N TYR A 109 -7.11 -7.77 0.79
CA TYR A 109 -6.70 -9.17 0.70
C TYR A 109 -7.21 -10.02 1.88
N GLY A 110 -7.71 -9.40 2.97
CA GLY A 110 -8.15 -10.09 4.17
C GLY A 110 -7.05 -11.01 4.72
N GLN A 111 -7.42 -12.22 5.14
CA GLN A 111 -6.47 -13.18 5.68
C GLN A 111 -5.36 -13.61 4.72
N ARG A 112 -5.50 -13.37 3.41
CA ARG A 112 -4.52 -13.80 2.40
C ARG A 112 -3.26 -12.95 2.36
N LEU A 113 -3.27 -11.78 2.99
CA LEU A 113 -2.11 -10.91 3.13
C LEU A 113 -1.94 -10.49 4.58
N VAL A 114 -0.71 -10.64 5.10
CA VAL A 114 -0.35 -10.27 6.47
C VAL A 114 0.81 -9.28 6.43
N VAL A 115 0.58 -8.06 6.87
CA VAL A 115 1.64 -7.05 7.03
C VAL A 115 2.42 -7.35 8.30
N LEU A 116 3.77 -7.40 8.20
CA LEU A 116 4.67 -7.70 9.30
C LEU A 116 5.42 -6.46 9.80
N THR A 117 5.87 -5.63 8.88
CA THR A 117 6.51 -4.35 9.19
C THR A 117 6.06 -3.28 8.20
N PRO A 118 6.04 -2.01 8.58
CA PRO A 118 6.32 -1.47 9.93
C PRO A 118 5.26 -1.86 10.97
N GLU A 119 5.66 -1.91 12.25
CA GLU A 119 4.77 -2.33 13.35
C GLU A 119 3.51 -1.48 13.45
N TRP A 120 3.63 -0.19 13.24
CA TRP A 120 2.48 0.71 13.31
C TRP A 120 1.38 0.34 12.30
N MET A 121 1.73 -0.01 11.05
CA MET A 121 0.76 -0.45 10.03
C MET A 121 0.16 -1.81 10.39
N ARG A 122 0.99 -2.75 10.85
CA ARG A 122 0.53 -4.05 11.34
C ARG A 122 -0.49 -3.92 12.45
N ASP A 123 -0.19 -3.06 13.43
CA ASP A 123 -1.03 -2.89 14.61
C ASP A 123 -2.34 -2.14 14.27
N GLU A 124 -2.29 -1.21 13.31
CA GLU A 124 -3.47 -0.51 12.78
C GLU A 124 -4.41 -1.51 12.07
N ILE A 125 -3.87 -2.33 11.15
CA ILE A 125 -4.65 -3.37 10.47
C ILE A 125 -5.23 -4.38 11.48
N ARG A 126 -4.44 -4.80 12.46
CA ARG A 126 -4.88 -5.72 13.51
C ARG A 126 -6.01 -5.14 14.35
N LYS A 127 -5.96 -3.85 14.67
CA LYS A 127 -7.02 -3.16 15.42
C LYS A 127 -8.31 -3.15 14.62
N GLU A 128 -8.26 -2.72 13.36
CA GLU A 128 -9.44 -2.67 12.48
C GLU A 128 -10.05 -4.07 12.25
N ALA A 129 -9.19 -5.10 12.08
CA ALA A 129 -9.67 -6.48 11.96
C ALA A 129 -10.43 -6.98 13.20
N LYS A 130 -9.98 -6.59 14.41
CA LYS A 130 -10.69 -6.91 15.64
C LYS A 130 -12.03 -6.22 15.72
N GLU A 131 -12.06 -4.92 15.42
CA GLU A 131 -13.31 -4.14 15.39
C GLU A 131 -14.30 -4.74 14.37
N GLN A 132 -13.80 -5.19 13.22
CA GLN A 132 -14.63 -5.85 12.21
C GLN A 132 -15.22 -7.18 12.73
N ILE A 133 -14.43 -7.99 13.45
CA ILE A 133 -14.92 -9.24 14.06
C ILE A 133 -16.06 -8.96 15.03
N ASP A 134 -15.94 -7.91 15.84
CA ASP A 134 -16.98 -7.53 16.82
C ASP A 134 -18.31 -7.21 16.16
N TYR A 135 -18.33 -6.66 14.93
CA TYR A 135 -19.54 -6.42 14.16
C TYR A 135 -20.19 -7.68 13.58
N TYR A 136 -19.46 -8.79 13.48
CA TYR A 136 -19.98 -10.08 13.03
C TYR A 136 -20.30 -11.04 14.20
N SER A 137 -20.02 -10.61 15.43
CA SER A 137 -20.32 -11.38 16.63
C SER A 137 -21.70 -10.99 17.14
N ASP A 138 -22.67 -11.90 17.07
CA ASP A 138 -24.03 -11.75 17.62
C ASP A 138 -24.04 -11.86 19.16
#